data_d7b2a1dcbee1719e282994a776cfca87
#
_entry.id   d7b2a1dcbee1719e282994a776cfca87
#
_cell.length_a   1.000
_cell.length_b   1.000
_cell.length_c   1.000
_cell.angle_alpha   90.00
_cell.angle_beta   90.00
_cell.angle_gamma   90.00
#
_symmetry.space_group_name_H-M   'P 1'
#
loop_
_entity.id
_entity.type
_entity.pdbx_description
1 polymer ?
#
loop_
_entity_poly.entity_id
_entity_poly.type
_entity_poly.pdbx_seq_one_letter_code
_entity_poly.pdbx_strand_id
1 'polypeptide(L)'
;MNCPSNNEQAGFKLSHTTALTVRALRAGDEPVWRDLWKAYLAFYDSSVPDAVYASSFARLLGDDPRDFSALVAEKDGRLVGLAHFLFHRHGWKIEEVCYLQDLYALPEMRGTGVGRALIEAVYARADAHGAPQVYWMTQDFNATARRLYDRIGQVTPFIKYQRA
;
A
#
# COMPACT_ATOMS: atom_id res chain seq x y z
N MET A 1 -7.08 -63.90 -24.49
CA MET A 1 -7.65 -62.60 -24.93
C MET A 1 -7.41 -61.63 -23.81
N ASN A 2 -6.38 -60.81 -23.95
CA ASN A 2 -5.95 -59.84 -22.93
C ASN A 2 -6.62 -58.50 -23.21
N CYS A 3 -7.27 -57.95 -22.20
CA CYS A 3 -7.63 -56.54 -22.16
C CYS A 3 -6.62 -55.76 -21.30
N PRO A 4 -5.99 -54.71 -21.77
CA PRO A 4 -5.22 -53.82 -20.90
C PRO A 4 -6.12 -52.69 -20.40
N SER A 5 -6.17 -52.56 -19.07
CA SER A 5 -6.75 -51.43 -18.37
C SER A 5 -5.76 -50.24 -18.36
N ASN A 6 -6.01 -49.21 -19.13
CA ASN A 6 -5.32 -47.93 -19.00
C ASN A 6 -6.05 -47.10 -17.94
N ASN A 7 -5.39 -46.92 -16.82
CA ASN A 7 -5.79 -45.99 -15.77
C ASN A 7 -4.94 -44.71 -15.93
N GLU A 8 -5.38 -43.78 -16.76
CA GLU A 8 -4.83 -42.43 -16.82
C GLU A 8 -5.39 -41.60 -15.66
N GLN A 9 -4.61 -41.53 -14.60
CA GLN A 9 -4.84 -40.56 -13.56
C GLN A 9 -4.43 -39.15 -14.10
N ALA A 10 -5.39 -38.42 -14.62
CA ALA A 10 -5.24 -37.00 -14.90
C ALA A 10 -5.03 -36.26 -13.56
N GLY A 11 -3.79 -35.96 -13.27
CA GLY A 11 -3.43 -35.12 -12.13
C GLY A 11 -4.01 -33.71 -12.31
N PHE A 12 -5.10 -33.43 -11.63
CA PHE A 12 -5.70 -32.09 -11.52
C PHE A 12 -4.73 -31.22 -10.72
N LYS A 13 -3.87 -30.44 -11.41
CA LYS A 13 -3.07 -29.38 -10.79
C LYS A 13 -4.02 -28.30 -10.33
N LEU A 14 -4.35 -28.29 -9.04
CA LEU A 14 -4.96 -27.15 -8.39
C LEU A 14 -3.97 -25.97 -8.51
N SER A 15 -4.27 -25.08 -9.44
CA SER A 15 -3.65 -23.77 -9.53
C SER A 15 -4.10 -22.97 -8.31
N HIS A 16 -3.33 -23.01 -7.23
CA HIS A 16 -3.53 -22.12 -6.09
C HIS A 16 -3.16 -20.69 -6.54
N THR A 17 -4.10 -20.01 -7.18
CA THR A 17 -4.00 -18.56 -7.33
C THR A 17 -4.23 -17.98 -5.94
N THR A 18 -3.15 -17.78 -5.19
CA THR A 18 -3.26 -17.17 -3.87
C THR A 18 -3.74 -15.73 -4.04
N ALA A 19 -4.84 -15.41 -3.37
CA ALA A 19 -5.46 -14.10 -3.48
C ALA A 19 -4.55 -13.00 -2.92
N LEU A 20 -4.53 -11.84 -3.57
CA LEU A 20 -3.95 -10.64 -3.01
C LEU A 20 -4.73 -10.24 -1.75
N THR A 21 -4.05 -10.08 -0.63
CA THR A 21 -4.64 -9.62 0.63
C THR A 21 -3.98 -8.33 1.08
N VAL A 22 -4.76 -7.45 1.73
CA VAL A 22 -4.24 -6.23 2.37
C VAL A 22 -4.52 -6.33 3.86
N ARG A 23 -3.50 -6.09 4.67
CA ARG A 23 -3.58 -6.18 6.13
C ARG A 23 -2.74 -5.11 6.82
N ALA A 24 -2.97 -4.93 8.11
CA ALA A 24 -2.11 -4.10 8.94
C ALA A 24 -0.68 -4.67 9.02
N LEU A 25 0.28 -3.76 9.18
CA LEU A 25 1.69 -4.08 9.44
C LEU A 25 1.83 -4.85 10.76
N ARG A 26 2.79 -5.78 10.84
CA ARG A 26 3.10 -6.58 12.04
C ARG A 26 4.58 -6.47 12.37
N ALA A 27 4.93 -6.74 13.62
CA ALA A 27 6.33 -6.67 14.08
C ALA A 27 7.30 -7.52 13.24
N GLY A 28 6.87 -8.71 12.82
CA GLY A 28 7.69 -9.60 11.98
C GLY A 28 7.89 -9.12 10.54
N ASP A 29 7.19 -8.07 10.10
CA ASP A 29 7.30 -7.55 8.73
C ASP A 29 8.49 -6.57 8.56
N GLU A 30 9.15 -6.15 9.64
CA GLU A 30 10.14 -5.08 9.61
C GLU A 30 11.19 -5.22 8.51
N PRO A 31 11.85 -6.36 8.31
CA PRO A 31 12.90 -6.46 7.30
C PRO A 31 12.36 -6.20 5.88
N VAL A 32 11.21 -6.81 5.54
CA VAL A 32 10.61 -6.67 4.21
C VAL A 32 9.98 -5.29 4.02
N TRP A 33 9.31 -4.75 5.07
CA TRP A 33 8.78 -3.38 5.05
C TRP A 33 9.90 -2.36 4.80
N ARG A 34 11.05 -2.51 5.47
CA ARG A 34 12.23 -1.65 5.29
C ARG A 34 12.71 -1.67 3.84
N ASP A 35 12.81 -2.85 3.22
CA ASP A 35 13.21 -2.98 1.83
C ASP A 35 12.20 -2.33 0.87
N LEU A 36 10.90 -2.53 1.08
CA LEU A 36 9.84 -1.89 0.29
C LEU A 36 9.89 -0.36 0.42
N TRP A 37 10.04 0.16 1.64
CA TRP A 37 10.08 1.61 1.86
C TRP A 37 11.37 2.23 1.33
N LYS A 38 12.49 1.54 1.44
CA LYS A 38 13.76 1.94 0.81
C LYS A 38 13.64 2.04 -0.70
N ALA A 39 12.98 1.07 -1.34
CA ALA A 39 12.73 1.08 -2.77
C ALA A 39 11.77 2.22 -3.19
N TYR A 40 10.78 2.53 -2.36
CA TYR A 40 9.91 3.70 -2.55
C TYR A 40 10.70 5.01 -2.49
N LEU A 41 11.54 5.19 -1.47
CA LEU A 41 12.36 6.39 -1.33
C LEU A 41 13.31 6.55 -2.51
N ALA A 42 13.96 5.47 -2.93
CA ALA A 42 14.86 5.47 -4.09
C ALA A 42 14.15 5.85 -5.41
N PHE A 43 12.86 5.54 -5.56
CA PHE A 43 12.05 5.98 -6.71
C PHE A 43 11.94 7.52 -6.78
N TYR A 44 12.06 8.22 -5.66
CA TYR A 44 12.06 9.68 -5.55
C TYR A 44 13.46 10.28 -5.37
N ASP A 45 14.50 9.53 -5.73
CA ASP A 45 15.91 9.92 -5.56
C ASP A 45 16.24 10.37 -4.11
N SER A 46 15.59 9.69 -3.15
CA SER A 46 15.69 10.01 -1.72
C SER A 46 16.21 8.82 -0.91
N SER A 47 16.73 9.13 0.26
CA SER A 47 17.14 8.13 1.26
C SER A 47 17.03 8.74 2.66
N VAL A 48 16.94 7.89 3.67
CA VAL A 48 16.92 8.32 5.07
C VAL A 48 17.89 7.48 5.89
N PRO A 49 18.42 8.03 7.02
CA PRO A 49 19.26 7.26 7.93
C PRO A 49 18.54 6.09 8.59
N ASP A 50 19.27 5.07 9.02
CA ASP A 50 18.70 3.90 9.71
C ASP A 50 17.87 4.24 10.95
N ALA A 51 18.23 5.30 11.68
CA ALA A 51 17.46 5.78 12.82
C ALA A 51 16.03 6.20 12.43
N VAL A 52 15.81 6.71 11.20
CA VAL A 52 14.49 7.05 10.70
C VAL A 52 13.67 5.80 10.43
N TYR A 53 14.27 4.74 9.84
CA TYR A 53 13.56 3.46 9.66
C TYR A 53 13.12 2.88 11.01
N ALA A 54 14.02 2.84 11.99
CA ALA A 54 13.71 2.31 13.32
C ALA A 54 12.59 3.13 14.01
N SER A 55 12.71 4.46 14.00
CA SER A 55 11.72 5.35 14.59
C SER A 55 10.35 5.23 13.89
N SER A 56 10.33 5.20 12.55
CA SER A 56 9.11 5.08 11.78
C SER A 56 8.43 3.74 12.02
N PHE A 57 9.18 2.65 12.03
CA PHE A 57 8.63 1.33 12.27
C PHE A 57 8.01 1.21 13.67
N ALA A 58 8.69 1.75 14.69
CA ALA A 58 8.16 1.78 16.05
C ALA A 58 6.84 2.56 16.15
N ARG A 59 6.72 3.70 15.46
CA ARG A 59 5.49 4.49 15.40
C ARG A 59 4.36 3.79 14.66
N LEU A 60 4.67 3.12 13.53
CA LEU A 60 3.69 2.35 12.76
C LEU A 60 3.07 1.18 13.53
N LEU A 61 3.75 0.70 14.57
CA LEU A 61 3.25 -0.35 15.48
C LEU A 61 2.71 0.20 16.79
N GLY A 62 2.87 1.49 17.04
CA GLY A 62 2.37 2.18 18.22
C GLY A 62 0.87 2.42 18.17
N ASP A 63 0.36 3.00 19.24
CA ASP A 63 -1.06 3.34 19.45
C ASP A 63 -1.31 4.85 19.62
N ASP A 64 -0.28 5.70 19.42
CA ASP A 64 -0.46 7.15 19.44
C ASP A 64 -1.32 7.57 18.22
N PRO A 65 -2.53 8.13 18.43
CA PRO A 65 -3.42 8.51 17.35
C PRO A 65 -2.88 9.64 16.45
N ARG A 66 -1.79 10.29 16.87
CA ARG A 66 -1.11 11.33 16.07
C ARG A 66 -0.06 10.75 15.11
N ASP A 67 0.31 9.49 15.32
CA ASP A 67 1.25 8.82 14.44
C ASP A 67 0.57 8.29 13.18
N PHE A 68 1.38 7.92 12.22
CA PHE A 68 0.92 7.33 10.99
C PHE A 68 0.72 5.81 11.13
N SER A 69 -0.12 5.26 10.28
CA SER A 69 -0.46 3.84 10.20
C SER A 69 0.08 3.22 8.90
N ALA A 70 0.21 1.91 8.87
CA ALA A 70 0.60 1.18 7.67
C ALA A 70 -0.35 0.04 7.33
N LEU A 71 -0.58 -0.12 6.03
CA LEU A 71 -1.12 -1.34 5.43
C LEU A 71 -0.07 -1.96 4.51
N VAL A 72 -0.05 -3.28 4.44
CA VAL A 72 0.80 -4.03 3.53
C VAL A 72 -0.05 -4.94 2.65
N ALA A 73 0.35 -5.05 1.39
CA ALA A 73 -0.23 -5.99 0.44
C ALA A 73 0.61 -7.27 0.43
N GLU A 74 -0.05 -8.40 0.62
CA GLU A 74 0.58 -9.73 0.65
C GLU A 74 0.03 -10.60 -0.47
N LYS A 75 0.91 -11.26 -1.19
CA LYS A 75 0.58 -12.25 -2.21
C LYS A 75 1.54 -13.43 -2.11
N ASP A 76 1.00 -14.64 -2.11
CA ASP A 76 1.78 -15.88 -1.98
C ASP A 76 2.72 -15.88 -0.75
N GLY A 77 2.26 -15.32 0.39
CA GLY A 77 3.04 -15.21 1.62
C GLY A 77 4.18 -14.17 1.58
N ARG A 78 4.26 -13.36 0.53
CA ARG A 78 5.27 -12.32 0.34
C ARG A 78 4.62 -10.93 0.36
N LEU A 79 5.23 -9.99 1.06
CA LEU A 79 4.83 -8.59 0.96
C LEU A 79 5.25 -8.01 -0.39
N VAL A 80 4.30 -7.40 -1.09
CA VAL A 80 4.47 -6.89 -2.46
C VAL A 80 4.14 -5.41 -2.60
N GLY A 81 3.73 -4.76 -1.52
CA GLY A 81 3.45 -3.33 -1.49
C GLY A 81 3.12 -2.83 -0.10
N LEU A 82 3.13 -1.52 0.07
CA LEU A 82 2.79 -0.83 1.31
C LEU A 82 2.03 0.47 1.05
N ALA A 83 1.29 0.90 2.04
CA ALA A 83 0.73 2.24 2.15
C ALA A 83 0.95 2.77 3.57
N HIS A 84 1.44 4.01 3.69
CA HIS A 84 1.48 4.77 4.93
C HIS A 84 0.44 5.88 4.87
N PHE A 85 -0.33 6.05 5.93
CA PHE A 85 -1.36 7.08 6.02
C PHE A 85 -1.53 7.56 7.46
N LEU A 86 -2.08 8.74 7.61
CA LEU A 86 -2.37 9.33 8.91
C LEU A 86 -3.69 10.10 8.87
N PHE A 87 -4.28 10.29 10.04
CA PHE A 87 -5.44 11.13 10.25
C PHE A 87 -5.00 12.47 10.85
N HIS A 88 -5.61 13.56 10.42
CA HIS A 88 -5.34 14.85 11.00
C HIS A 88 -6.54 15.80 10.91
N ARG A 89 -6.57 16.76 11.81
CA ARG A 89 -7.61 17.80 11.81
C ARG A 89 -7.50 18.69 10.58
N HIS A 90 -8.65 19.14 10.09
CA HIS A 90 -8.77 20.07 8.97
C HIS A 90 -9.60 21.27 9.42
N GLY A 91 -9.07 22.51 9.25
CA GLY A 91 -9.70 23.72 9.78
C GLY A 91 -11.08 24.07 9.17
N TRP A 92 -11.48 23.42 8.10
CA TRP A 92 -12.77 23.64 7.44
C TRP A 92 -13.78 22.50 7.71
N LYS A 93 -13.44 21.55 8.59
CA LYS A 93 -14.25 20.36 8.86
C LYS A 93 -14.32 20.07 10.36
N ILE A 94 -15.38 19.41 10.76
CA ILE A 94 -15.53 18.89 12.13
C ILE A 94 -14.75 17.55 12.22
N GLU A 95 -14.94 16.69 11.22
CA GLU A 95 -14.25 15.42 11.08
C GLU A 95 -12.78 15.61 10.69
N GLU A 96 -11.98 14.63 10.97
CA GLU A 96 -10.60 14.54 10.48
C GLU A 96 -10.58 14.19 8.99
N VAL A 97 -9.41 14.31 8.39
CA VAL A 97 -9.12 13.89 7.02
C VAL A 97 -7.97 12.89 7.04
N CYS A 98 -7.92 12.01 6.05
CA CYS A 98 -6.87 11.03 5.89
C CYS A 98 -5.86 11.49 4.83
N TYR A 99 -4.59 11.57 5.20
CA TYR A 99 -3.48 11.77 4.26
C TYR A 99 -2.82 10.42 3.96
N LEU A 100 -2.98 9.93 2.74
CA LEU A 100 -2.21 8.81 2.21
C LEU A 100 -0.84 9.35 1.78
N GLN A 101 0.16 9.14 2.62
CA GLN A 101 1.48 9.74 2.48
C GLN A 101 2.35 8.97 1.48
N ASP A 102 2.47 7.65 1.66
CA ASP A 102 3.30 6.79 0.83
C ASP A 102 2.46 5.66 0.25
N LEU A 103 2.67 5.36 -1.02
CA LEU A 103 2.06 4.22 -1.70
C LEU A 103 3.10 3.58 -2.62
N TYR A 104 3.39 2.30 -2.38
CA TYR A 104 4.35 1.57 -3.17
C TYR A 104 3.87 0.16 -3.51
N ALA A 105 4.15 -0.27 -4.72
CA ALA A 105 4.05 -1.65 -5.14
C ALA A 105 5.34 -2.03 -5.88
N LEU A 106 5.81 -3.25 -5.66
CA LEU A 106 6.97 -3.79 -6.36
C LEU A 106 6.81 -3.63 -7.87
N PRO A 107 7.87 -3.29 -8.61
CA PRO A 107 7.79 -3.05 -10.06
C PRO A 107 7.12 -4.20 -10.83
N GLU A 108 7.46 -5.44 -10.49
CA GLU A 108 6.89 -6.65 -11.09
C GLU A 108 5.41 -6.89 -10.76
N MET A 109 4.90 -6.19 -9.74
CA MET A 109 3.49 -6.26 -9.32
C MET A 109 2.65 -5.09 -9.85
N ARG A 110 3.24 -4.18 -10.59
CA ARG A 110 2.50 -3.06 -11.19
C ARG A 110 1.50 -3.56 -12.24
N GLY A 111 0.34 -2.93 -12.30
CA GLY A 111 -0.73 -3.36 -13.21
C GLY A 111 -1.53 -4.58 -12.74
N THR A 112 -1.16 -5.24 -11.63
CA THR A 112 -1.88 -6.42 -11.09
C THR A 112 -2.92 -6.10 -10.02
N GLY A 113 -3.18 -4.80 -9.75
CA GLY A 113 -4.20 -4.35 -8.79
C GLY A 113 -3.68 -4.04 -7.39
N VAL A 114 -2.40 -4.26 -7.07
CA VAL A 114 -1.84 -4.02 -5.72
C VAL A 114 -2.06 -2.58 -5.25
N GLY A 115 -1.73 -1.58 -6.08
CA GLY A 115 -1.91 -0.18 -5.71
C GLY A 115 -3.38 0.19 -5.47
N ARG A 116 -4.31 -0.33 -6.30
CA ARG A 116 -5.75 -0.16 -6.11
C ARG A 116 -6.20 -0.76 -4.79
N ALA A 117 -5.84 -2.01 -4.51
CA ALA A 117 -6.24 -2.70 -3.30
C ALA A 117 -5.76 -1.97 -2.03
N LEU A 118 -4.52 -1.43 -2.04
CA LEU A 118 -4.00 -0.62 -0.94
C LEU A 118 -4.80 0.66 -0.74
N ILE A 119 -5.11 1.42 -1.81
CA ILE A 119 -5.89 2.66 -1.70
C ILE A 119 -7.31 2.37 -1.21
N GLU A 120 -7.98 1.35 -1.74
CA GLU A 120 -9.33 0.96 -1.32
C GLU A 120 -9.35 0.50 0.16
N ALA A 121 -8.30 -0.17 0.62
CA ALA A 121 -8.14 -0.51 2.04
C ALA A 121 -7.91 0.72 2.92
N VAL A 122 -7.18 1.75 2.44
CA VAL A 122 -7.06 3.03 3.14
C VAL A 122 -8.41 3.74 3.19
N TYR A 123 -9.20 3.73 2.11
CA TYR A 123 -10.57 4.28 2.12
C TYR A 123 -11.43 3.62 3.18
N ALA A 124 -11.43 2.28 3.25
CA ALA A 124 -12.18 1.55 4.27
C ALA A 124 -11.73 1.89 5.70
N ARG A 125 -10.43 2.13 5.91
CA ARG A 125 -9.90 2.59 7.21
C ARG A 125 -10.35 4.01 7.53
N ALA A 126 -10.34 4.89 6.55
CA ALA A 126 -10.77 6.28 6.69
C ALA A 126 -12.28 6.37 7.00
N ASP A 127 -13.11 5.59 6.32
CA ASP A 127 -14.55 5.50 6.58
C ASP A 127 -14.81 4.98 8.00
N ALA A 128 -14.13 3.93 8.42
CA ALA A 128 -14.26 3.36 9.77
C ALA A 128 -13.79 4.33 10.87
N HIS A 129 -12.83 5.21 10.56
CA HIS A 129 -12.34 6.26 11.47
C HIS A 129 -13.30 7.48 11.53
N GLY A 130 -14.21 7.61 10.57
CA GLY A 130 -15.04 8.80 10.42
C GLY A 130 -14.35 9.96 9.71
N ALA A 131 -13.30 9.68 8.92
CA ALA A 131 -12.52 10.64 8.14
C ALA A 131 -12.66 10.34 6.62
N PRO A 132 -13.85 10.49 6.02
CA PRO A 132 -14.13 9.98 4.67
C PRO A 132 -13.36 10.71 3.56
N GLN A 133 -12.78 11.87 3.85
CA GLN A 133 -11.93 12.56 2.88
C GLN A 133 -10.51 12.01 2.94
N VAL A 134 -10.12 11.28 1.89
CA VAL A 134 -8.74 10.80 1.68
C VAL A 134 -8.10 11.61 0.57
N TYR A 135 -6.87 12.07 0.78
CA TYR A 135 -6.11 12.75 -0.24
C TYR A 135 -4.66 12.28 -0.26
N TRP A 136 -4.00 12.45 -1.39
CA TRP A 136 -2.57 12.15 -1.58
C TRP A 136 -1.94 13.12 -2.57
N MET A 137 -0.63 13.10 -2.62
CA MET A 137 0.16 13.87 -3.58
C MET A 137 0.99 12.91 -4.43
N THR A 138 1.21 13.30 -5.66
CA THR A 138 2.14 12.62 -6.56
C THR A 138 2.84 13.66 -7.43
N GLN A 139 3.98 13.30 -7.99
CA GLN A 139 4.65 14.16 -8.96
C GLN A 139 3.90 14.15 -10.30
N ASP A 140 3.87 15.27 -10.98
CA ASP A 140 3.11 15.46 -12.22
C ASP A 140 3.57 14.52 -13.35
N PHE A 141 4.86 14.19 -13.38
CA PHE A 141 5.43 13.27 -14.35
C PHE A 141 5.13 11.78 -14.06
N ASN A 142 4.58 11.42 -12.89
CA ASN A 142 4.28 10.04 -12.53
C ASN A 142 3.03 9.51 -13.27
N ALA A 143 3.09 9.49 -14.60
CA ALA A 143 1.99 9.11 -15.45
C ALA A 143 1.45 7.69 -15.17
N THR A 144 2.33 6.78 -14.73
CA THR A 144 1.93 5.40 -14.40
C THR A 144 0.99 5.34 -13.20
N ALA A 145 1.32 6.03 -12.12
CA ALA A 145 0.46 6.07 -10.94
C ALA A 145 -0.82 6.90 -11.21
N ARG A 146 -0.70 8.02 -11.93
CA ARG A 146 -1.83 8.88 -12.29
C ARG A 146 -2.92 8.15 -13.06
N ARG A 147 -2.58 7.20 -13.96
CA ARG A 147 -3.59 6.35 -14.62
C ARG A 147 -4.45 5.55 -13.64
N LEU A 148 -3.92 5.16 -12.48
CA LEU A 148 -4.71 4.55 -11.42
C LEU A 148 -5.53 5.61 -10.68
N TYR A 149 -4.89 6.71 -10.28
CA TYR A 149 -5.50 7.77 -9.48
C TYR A 149 -6.71 8.41 -10.17
N ASP A 150 -6.64 8.64 -11.47
CA ASP A 150 -7.73 9.20 -12.28
C ASP A 150 -8.98 8.29 -12.35
N ARG A 151 -8.85 7.02 -11.96
CA ARG A 151 -9.97 6.05 -11.92
C ARG A 151 -10.61 5.92 -10.54
N ILE A 152 -9.94 6.33 -9.49
CA ILE A 152 -10.36 6.10 -8.10
C ILE A 152 -10.33 7.36 -7.24
N GLY A 153 -9.86 8.46 -7.77
CA GLY A 153 -9.82 9.77 -7.16
C GLY A 153 -10.08 10.86 -8.18
N GLN A 154 -9.95 12.10 -7.73
CA GLN A 154 -10.10 13.28 -8.56
C GLN A 154 -8.89 14.19 -8.37
N VAL A 155 -8.29 14.64 -9.49
CA VAL A 155 -7.23 15.65 -9.41
C VAL A 155 -7.82 16.99 -8.97
N THR A 156 -7.13 17.65 -8.04
CA THR A 156 -7.52 18.97 -7.54
C THR A 156 -6.64 20.07 -8.15
N PRO A 157 -7.07 21.33 -8.20
CA PRO A 157 -6.27 22.44 -8.72
C PRO A 157 -5.18 22.90 -7.75
N PHE A 158 -5.08 22.32 -6.55
CA PHE A 158 -4.09 22.72 -5.55
C PHE A 158 -2.68 22.29 -5.96
N ILE A 159 -1.71 23.17 -5.77
CA ILE A 159 -0.29 22.90 -5.92
C ILE A 159 0.39 23.01 -4.55
N LYS A 160 1.49 22.29 -4.38
CA LYS A 160 2.25 22.28 -3.12
C LYS A 160 3.33 23.35 -3.15
N TYR A 161 3.36 24.18 -2.12
CA TYR A 161 4.51 25.03 -1.80
C TYR A 161 5.28 24.45 -0.63
N GLN A 162 6.58 24.58 -0.66
CA GLN A 162 7.48 24.10 0.38
C GLN A 162 8.48 25.20 0.72
N ARG A 163 8.80 25.35 2.00
CA ARG A 163 9.89 26.24 2.39
C ARG A 163 11.22 25.73 1.81
N ALA A 164 12.00 26.63 1.19
CA ALA A 164 13.34 26.33 0.67
C ALA A 164 14.34 26.13 1.82
#